data_8d9ef915aa20876b11e8df416ae72057
#
_entry.id   8d9ef915aa20876b11e8df416ae72057
#
_cell.length_a   1.000
_cell.length_b   1.000
_cell.length_c   1.000
_cell.angle_alpha   90.00
_cell.angle_beta   90.00
_cell.angle_gamma   90.00
#
_symmetry.space_group_name_H-M   'P 1'
#
loop_
_entity.id
_entity.type
_entity.pdbx_description
1 polymer ?
#
loop_
_entity_poly.entity_id
_entity_poly.type
_entity_poly.pdbx_seq_one_letter_code
_entity_poly.pdbx_strand_id
1 'polypeptide(L)'
;MDKNELTKNINRAKHKLNSILSKYSKSNDTKLNKKANLLSYWLVDYLKMIEREQSFDPHRLKKYKRGDILKANLGFNIGHEEGGLHYVVVVSNTNANSSDLLTVVPLTSLKASSKITNYDINLGTTLYDKLTSKLNTESASLEKTIATYKKQSIHLKQEIKCLIENTDENSSEIMVNQKFMHITDKQNELFKKIDILQKDIITLQKVQDELEHMKSGSIALVGQLTTISKIRIYNPKNTHESLHGIKLSDSEMDLIDNKIIELYTKKAKN
;
A
#
# COMPACT_ATOMS: atom_id res chain seq x y z
N MET A 1 -7.73 31.84 -24.33
CA MET A 1 -6.93 30.94 -25.20
C MET A 1 -7.74 30.68 -26.46
N ASP A 2 -7.14 30.88 -27.63
CA ASP A 2 -7.79 30.63 -28.90
C ASP A 2 -8.04 29.12 -29.09
N LYS A 3 -9.28 28.74 -29.46
CA LYS A 3 -9.67 27.36 -29.70
C LYS A 3 -8.86 26.68 -30.79
N ASN A 4 -8.45 27.44 -31.81
CA ASN A 4 -7.63 26.95 -32.92
C ASN A 4 -6.21 26.61 -32.44
N GLU A 5 -5.63 27.46 -31.60
CA GLU A 5 -4.31 27.21 -31.01
C GLU A 5 -4.33 25.99 -30.06
N LEU A 6 -5.37 25.86 -29.24
CA LEU A 6 -5.57 24.67 -28.39
C LEU A 6 -5.62 23.38 -29.21
N THR A 7 -6.40 23.38 -30.31
CA THR A 7 -6.51 22.21 -31.21
C THR A 7 -5.18 21.84 -31.84
N LYS A 8 -4.40 22.84 -32.30
CA LYS A 8 -3.06 22.64 -32.88
C LYS A 8 -2.12 21.99 -31.84
N ASN A 9 -2.12 22.48 -30.59
CA ASN A 9 -1.29 21.95 -29.52
C ASN A 9 -1.66 20.51 -29.13
N ILE A 10 -2.96 20.20 -29.05
CA ILE A 10 -3.44 18.83 -28.80
C ILE A 10 -2.99 17.88 -29.94
N ASN A 11 -3.15 18.29 -31.20
CA ASN A 11 -2.74 17.46 -32.34
C ASN A 11 -1.22 17.24 -32.37
N ARG A 12 -0.43 18.26 -32.04
CA ARG A 12 1.04 18.17 -31.96
C ARG A 12 1.45 17.18 -30.86
N ALA A 13 0.80 17.24 -29.68
CA ALA A 13 1.09 16.31 -28.56
C ALA A 13 0.74 14.87 -28.96
N LYS A 14 -0.44 14.61 -29.51
CA LYS A 14 -0.85 13.30 -30.03
C LYS A 14 0.13 12.73 -31.05
N HIS A 15 0.51 13.55 -32.04
CA HIS A 15 1.45 13.12 -33.06
C HIS A 15 2.83 12.78 -32.48
N LYS A 16 3.36 13.59 -31.56
CA LYS A 16 4.65 13.34 -30.93
C LYS A 16 4.63 12.05 -30.09
N LEU A 17 3.56 11.83 -29.31
CA LEU A 17 3.38 10.60 -28.52
C LEU A 17 3.33 9.37 -29.44
N ASN A 18 2.48 9.39 -30.47
CA ASN A 18 2.35 8.28 -31.42
C ASN A 18 3.67 8.00 -32.16
N SER A 19 4.41 9.03 -32.52
CA SER A 19 5.72 8.89 -33.17
C SER A 19 6.73 8.19 -32.27
N ILE A 20 6.82 8.57 -30.98
CA ILE A 20 7.74 7.96 -30.02
C ILE A 20 7.34 6.51 -29.74
N LEU A 21 6.08 6.23 -29.46
CA LEU A 21 5.59 4.88 -29.17
C LEU A 21 5.79 3.94 -30.36
N SER A 22 5.46 4.41 -31.58
CA SER A 22 5.68 3.63 -32.83
C SER A 22 7.16 3.39 -33.10
N LYS A 23 8.02 4.38 -32.88
CA LYS A 23 9.46 4.22 -33.05
C LYS A 23 10.03 3.17 -32.09
N TYR A 24 9.62 3.24 -30.81
CA TYR A 24 10.15 2.35 -29.79
C TYR A 24 9.58 0.93 -29.89
N SER A 25 8.28 0.78 -30.18
CA SER A 25 7.64 -0.53 -30.33
C SER A 25 8.12 -1.33 -31.54
N LYS A 26 8.56 -0.65 -32.59
CA LYS A 26 9.12 -1.28 -33.80
C LYS A 26 10.64 -1.47 -33.75
N SER A 27 11.30 -1.09 -32.67
CA SER A 27 12.75 -1.21 -32.54
C SER A 27 13.13 -2.67 -32.25
N ASN A 28 14.29 -3.08 -32.77
CA ASN A 28 14.91 -4.35 -32.41
C ASN A 28 15.56 -4.33 -31.01
N ASP A 29 15.68 -3.14 -30.40
CA ASP A 29 16.18 -2.98 -29.04
C ASP A 29 15.08 -3.27 -28.02
N THR A 30 15.25 -4.39 -27.29
CA THR A 30 14.32 -4.82 -26.23
C THR A 30 14.14 -3.79 -25.12
N LYS A 31 15.15 -2.94 -24.85
CA LYS A 31 15.04 -1.85 -23.86
C LYS A 31 14.08 -0.76 -24.32
N LEU A 32 14.12 -0.43 -25.62
CA LEU A 32 13.18 0.55 -26.20
C LEU A 32 11.75 0.00 -26.24
N ASN A 33 11.58 -1.29 -26.57
CA ASN A 33 10.26 -1.93 -26.52
C ASN A 33 9.69 -1.92 -25.10
N LYS A 34 10.51 -2.29 -24.10
CA LYS A 34 10.11 -2.20 -22.68
C LYS A 34 9.76 -0.78 -22.28
N LYS A 35 10.53 0.22 -22.75
CA LYS A 35 10.27 1.64 -22.48
C LYS A 35 8.95 2.11 -23.07
N ALA A 36 8.62 1.71 -24.30
CA ALA A 36 7.33 2.01 -24.93
C ALA A 36 6.16 1.44 -24.12
N ASN A 37 6.28 0.18 -23.71
CA ASN A 37 5.27 -0.53 -22.89
C ASN A 37 5.05 0.18 -21.55
N LEU A 38 6.12 0.47 -20.81
CA LEU A 38 6.06 1.16 -19.52
C LEU A 38 5.46 2.58 -19.66
N LEU A 39 5.85 3.32 -20.70
CA LEU A 39 5.31 4.65 -20.99
C LEU A 39 3.80 4.59 -21.27
N SER A 40 3.35 3.58 -22.01
CA SER A 40 1.94 3.39 -22.34
C SER A 40 1.10 3.10 -21.09
N TYR A 41 1.55 2.18 -20.21
CA TYR A 41 0.88 1.91 -18.94
C TYR A 41 0.84 3.13 -18.04
N TRP A 42 1.99 3.80 -17.90
CA TRP A 42 2.06 5.01 -17.07
C TRP A 42 1.13 6.11 -17.56
N LEU A 43 1.06 6.33 -18.88
CA LEU A 43 0.19 7.37 -19.43
C LEU A 43 -1.28 7.11 -19.13
N VAL A 44 -1.74 5.86 -19.25
CA VAL A 44 -3.11 5.48 -18.90
C VAL A 44 -3.37 5.74 -17.40
N ASP A 45 -2.46 5.37 -16.53
CA ASP A 45 -2.61 5.58 -15.09
C ASP A 45 -2.55 7.06 -14.71
N TYR A 46 -1.69 7.84 -15.38
CA TYR A 46 -1.59 9.29 -15.19
C TYR A 46 -2.88 10.00 -15.59
N LEU A 47 -3.46 9.65 -16.74
CA LEU A 47 -4.74 10.21 -17.19
C LEU A 47 -5.88 9.86 -16.22
N LYS A 48 -5.93 8.64 -15.68
CA LYS A 48 -6.89 8.28 -14.64
C LYS A 48 -6.70 9.11 -13.35
N MET A 49 -5.47 9.49 -13.00
CA MET A 49 -5.22 10.38 -11.86
C MET A 49 -5.75 11.80 -12.16
N ILE A 50 -5.51 12.34 -13.36
CA ILE A 50 -6.04 13.64 -13.78
C ILE A 50 -7.57 13.66 -13.75
N GLU A 51 -8.24 12.61 -14.26
CA GLU A 51 -9.70 12.50 -14.23
C GLU A 51 -10.26 12.51 -12.81
N ARG A 52 -9.52 11.98 -11.84
CA ARG A 52 -9.93 11.90 -10.43
C ARG A 52 -9.49 13.09 -9.59
N GLU A 53 -8.61 13.95 -10.11
CA GLU A 53 -8.02 15.05 -9.33
C GLU A 53 -9.06 15.97 -8.72
N GLN A 54 -10.12 16.33 -9.48
CA GLN A 54 -11.18 17.22 -8.99
C GLN A 54 -12.06 16.59 -7.89
N SER A 55 -12.15 15.26 -7.85
CA SER A 55 -12.96 14.52 -6.87
C SER A 55 -12.11 13.87 -5.77
N PHE A 56 -10.80 14.08 -5.79
CA PHE A 56 -9.88 13.48 -4.83
C PHE A 56 -10.04 14.14 -3.46
N ASP A 57 -10.33 13.32 -2.46
CA ASP A 57 -10.44 13.74 -1.08
C ASP A 57 -9.36 13.03 -0.24
N PRO A 58 -8.32 13.74 0.22
CA PRO A 58 -7.24 13.16 1.01
C PRO A 58 -7.71 12.65 2.38
N HIS A 59 -8.86 13.11 2.91
CA HIS A 59 -9.42 12.63 4.17
C HIS A 59 -9.88 11.16 4.11
N ARG A 60 -10.13 10.63 2.92
CA ARG A 60 -10.46 9.21 2.71
C ARG A 60 -9.26 8.28 2.85
N LEU A 61 -8.05 8.83 2.87
CA LEU A 61 -6.84 8.06 3.09
C LEU A 61 -6.53 7.99 4.59
N LYS A 62 -5.79 6.95 4.99
CA LYS A 62 -5.23 6.90 6.34
C LYS A 62 -4.32 8.13 6.58
N LYS A 63 -4.16 8.54 7.83
CA LYS A 63 -3.16 9.55 8.19
C LYS A 63 -1.76 8.95 8.05
N TYR A 64 -0.94 9.53 7.17
CA TYR A 64 0.46 9.14 7.02
C TYR A 64 1.32 9.86 8.05
N LYS A 65 2.27 9.13 8.63
CA LYS A 65 3.20 9.64 9.62
C LYS A 65 4.63 9.53 9.09
N ARG A 66 5.52 10.36 9.63
CA ARG A 66 6.96 10.24 9.38
C ARG A 66 7.44 8.82 9.64
N GLY A 67 8.28 8.30 8.76
CA GLY A 67 8.80 6.93 8.79
C GLY A 67 7.88 5.89 8.15
N ASP A 68 6.59 6.20 7.89
CA ASP A 68 5.70 5.26 7.20
C ASP A 68 6.29 4.86 5.84
N ILE A 69 6.26 3.56 5.55
CA ILE A 69 6.61 3.03 4.24
C ILE A 69 5.35 2.93 3.40
N LEU A 70 5.42 3.45 2.20
CA LEU A 70 4.33 3.46 1.23
C LEU A 70 4.82 2.91 -0.10
N LYS A 71 3.89 2.51 -0.97
CA LYS A 71 4.13 2.22 -2.37
C LYS A 71 3.43 3.30 -3.19
N ALA A 72 4.17 4.05 -3.96
CA ALA A 72 3.67 5.21 -4.70
C ALA A 72 4.15 5.18 -6.16
N ASN A 73 3.31 5.70 -7.07
CA ASN A 73 3.68 5.89 -8.47
C ASN A 73 4.42 7.22 -8.61
N LEU A 74 5.76 7.15 -8.74
CA LEU A 74 6.63 8.32 -8.90
C LEU A 74 6.53 8.95 -10.29
N GLY A 75 5.92 8.27 -11.25
CA GLY A 75 5.77 8.77 -12.62
C GLY A 75 6.74 8.12 -13.59
N PHE A 76 6.69 8.58 -14.85
CA PHE A 76 7.63 8.19 -15.88
C PHE A 76 8.68 9.28 -16.04
N ASN A 77 9.79 9.14 -15.30
CA ASN A 77 10.80 10.17 -15.16
C ASN A 77 11.90 10.06 -16.23
N ILE A 78 12.80 11.04 -16.29
CA ILE A 78 13.82 11.14 -17.33
C ILE A 78 15.21 10.78 -16.77
N GLY A 79 15.99 10.07 -17.57
CA GLY A 79 17.37 9.74 -17.23
C GLY A 79 17.48 8.77 -16.09
N HIS A 80 18.10 9.20 -14.99
CA HIS A 80 18.34 8.42 -13.77
C HIS A 80 17.42 8.81 -12.60
N GLU A 81 16.42 9.64 -12.85
CA GLU A 81 15.39 9.91 -11.86
C GLU A 81 14.61 8.62 -11.56
N GLU A 82 14.39 8.32 -10.27
CA GLU A 82 13.60 7.16 -9.88
C GLU A 82 12.15 7.34 -10.31
N GLY A 83 11.59 6.35 -10.99
CA GLY A 83 10.26 6.43 -11.58
C GLY A 83 9.53 5.10 -11.55
N GLY A 84 8.22 5.14 -11.81
CA GLY A 84 7.35 3.97 -11.72
C GLY A 84 6.80 3.74 -10.34
N LEU A 85 6.37 2.51 -10.05
CA LEU A 85 5.81 2.12 -8.77
C LEU A 85 6.93 1.68 -7.83
N HIS A 86 7.21 2.48 -6.80
CA HIS A 86 8.30 2.26 -5.85
C HIS A 86 7.83 2.32 -4.40
N TYR A 87 8.56 1.66 -3.52
CA TYR A 87 8.48 1.95 -2.09
C TYR A 87 9.06 3.35 -1.84
N VAL A 88 8.44 4.06 -0.91
CA VAL A 88 8.89 5.38 -0.48
C VAL A 88 8.75 5.47 1.03
N VAL A 89 9.63 6.22 1.68
CA VAL A 89 9.51 6.55 3.10
C VAL A 89 9.06 8.00 3.27
N VAL A 90 8.09 8.22 4.14
CA VAL A 90 7.58 9.55 4.49
C VAL A 90 8.59 10.25 5.38
N VAL A 91 9.05 11.43 4.98
CA VAL A 91 10.04 12.21 5.74
C VAL A 91 9.49 13.48 6.38
N SER A 92 8.32 13.96 5.95
CA SER A 92 7.70 15.15 6.54
C SER A 92 7.22 14.87 7.97
N ASN A 93 7.52 15.81 8.89
CA ASN A 93 7.14 15.72 10.31
C ASN A 93 5.64 15.95 10.50
N THR A 94 5.06 16.88 9.75
CA THR A 94 3.64 17.23 9.84
C THR A 94 2.94 16.89 8.54
N ASN A 95 1.97 15.97 8.62
CA ASN A 95 1.15 15.55 7.49
C ASN A 95 -0.31 15.71 7.86
N ALA A 96 -0.88 16.89 7.59
CA ALA A 96 -2.31 17.10 7.77
C ALA A 96 -3.11 16.18 6.85
N ASN A 97 -4.24 15.65 7.33
CA ASN A 97 -5.13 14.83 6.47
C ASN A 97 -5.69 15.67 5.31
N SER A 98 -5.91 16.96 5.52
CA SER A 98 -6.37 17.91 4.51
C SER A 98 -5.33 18.27 3.44
N SER A 99 -4.04 18.00 3.68
CA SER A 99 -3.00 18.27 2.68
C SER A 99 -3.01 17.19 1.59
N ASP A 100 -2.98 17.61 0.34
CA ASP A 100 -2.86 16.71 -0.82
C ASP A 100 -1.44 16.22 -1.07
N LEU A 101 -0.45 16.82 -0.40
CA LEU A 101 0.95 16.58 -0.65
C LEU A 101 1.61 15.77 0.47
N LEU A 102 2.66 15.05 0.09
CA LEU A 102 3.50 14.27 0.98
C LEU A 102 4.95 14.29 0.50
N THR A 103 5.89 14.62 1.39
CA THR A 103 7.33 14.59 1.06
C THR A 103 7.89 13.22 1.41
N VAL A 104 8.56 12.60 0.44
CA VAL A 104 9.03 11.22 0.52
C VAL A 104 10.45 11.07 -0.03
N VAL A 105 11.14 10.03 0.43
CA VAL A 105 12.39 9.53 -0.14
C VAL A 105 12.09 8.19 -0.82
N PRO A 106 12.42 8.03 -2.12
CA PRO A 106 12.27 6.76 -2.82
C PRO A 106 13.19 5.68 -2.25
N LEU A 107 12.70 4.44 -2.26
CA LEU A 107 13.48 3.25 -1.90
C LEU A 107 13.68 2.39 -3.15
N THR A 108 14.91 1.91 -3.35
CA THR A 108 15.22 0.96 -4.42
C THR A 108 15.80 -0.33 -3.85
N SER A 109 15.79 -1.40 -4.66
CA SER A 109 16.28 -2.72 -4.23
C SER A 109 17.80 -2.74 -4.17
N LEU A 110 18.36 -3.23 -3.06
CA LEU A 110 19.78 -3.56 -2.94
C LEU A 110 20.05 -4.87 -3.70
N LYS A 111 20.84 -4.79 -4.76
CA LYS A 111 21.32 -5.92 -5.55
C LYS A 111 22.81 -6.09 -5.33
N ALA A 112 23.37 -7.28 -5.60
CA ALA A 112 24.83 -7.50 -5.53
C ALA A 112 25.64 -6.52 -6.40
N SER A 113 25.04 -6.04 -7.51
CA SER A 113 25.64 -5.04 -8.41
C SER A 113 25.32 -3.59 -8.05
N SER A 114 24.54 -3.33 -7.00
CA SER A 114 24.17 -1.97 -6.60
C SER A 114 25.39 -1.21 -6.09
N LYS A 115 25.62 -0.02 -6.63
CA LYS A 115 26.60 0.92 -6.11
C LYS A 115 25.87 1.88 -5.19
N ILE A 116 26.19 1.84 -3.90
CA ILE A 116 25.69 2.81 -2.91
C ILE A 116 26.56 4.05 -3.06
N THR A 117 25.94 5.17 -3.34
CA THR A 117 26.62 6.45 -3.52
C THR A 117 26.60 7.23 -2.20
N ASN A 118 27.32 8.36 -2.16
CA ASN A 118 27.27 9.27 -1.02
C ASN A 118 25.90 9.96 -0.82
N TYR A 119 25.00 9.80 -1.76
CA TYR A 119 23.63 10.34 -1.74
C TYR A 119 22.61 9.36 -1.18
N ASP A 120 23.03 8.13 -0.87
CA ASP A 120 22.16 7.02 -0.56
C ASP A 120 22.39 6.53 0.88
N ILE A 121 21.36 5.89 1.45
CA ILE A 121 21.45 5.19 2.74
C ILE A 121 21.13 3.72 2.51
N ASN A 122 22.03 2.84 2.92
CA ASN A 122 21.77 1.41 2.95
C ASN A 122 20.89 1.05 4.15
N LEU A 123 19.68 0.57 3.89
CA LEU A 123 18.73 0.13 4.91
C LEU A 123 18.82 -1.39 5.15
N GLY A 124 19.72 -2.11 4.43
CA GLY A 124 19.83 -3.56 4.55
C GLY A 124 18.51 -4.27 4.27
N THR A 125 18.17 -5.24 5.11
CA THR A 125 16.95 -6.07 4.99
C THR A 125 15.75 -5.52 5.79
N THR A 126 15.88 -4.36 6.40
CA THR A 126 14.89 -3.81 7.35
C THR A 126 13.45 -3.89 6.86
N LEU A 127 13.18 -3.46 5.63
CA LEU A 127 11.81 -3.48 5.11
C LEU A 127 11.27 -4.90 4.96
N TYR A 128 12.10 -5.80 4.45
CA TYR A 128 11.77 -7.22 4.29
C TYR A 128 11.49 -7.87 5.65
N ASP A 129 12.35 -7.63 6.63
CA ASP A 129 12.25 -8.19 7.99
C ASP A 129 10.99 -7.69 8.71
N LYS A 130 10.65 -6.41 8.54
CA LYS A 130 9.41 -5.84 9.11
C LYS A 130 8.15 -6.46 8.51
N LEU A 131 8.11 -6.67 7.20
CA LEU A 131 7.00 -7.36 6.53
C LEU A 131 6.91 -8.82 6.94
N THR A 132 8.03 -9.53 7.03
CA THR A 132 8.09 -10.91 7.50
C THR A 132 7.61 -11.04 8.95
N SER A 133 8.05 -10.13 9.82
CA SER A 133 7.60 -10.08 11.21
C SER A 133 6.09 -9.81 11.32
N LYS A 134 5.58 -8.88 10.51
CA LYS A 134 4.14 -8.63 10.42
C LYS A 134 3.38 -9.88 10.00
N LEU A 135 3.79 -10.54 8.92
CA LEU A 135 3.16 -11.75 8.41
C LEU A 135 3.10 -12.83 9.50
N ASN A 136 4.23 -13.11 10.18
CA ASN A 136 4.32 -14.14 11.21
C ASN A 136 3.42 -13.81 12.43
N THR A 137 3.45 -12.55 12.88
CA THR A 137 2.69 -12.12 14.06
C THR A 137 1.18 -12.16 13.80
N GLU A 138 0.75 -11.63 12.64
CA GLU A 138 -0.66 -11.59 12.28
C GLU A 138 -1.19 -12.99 11.95
N SER A 139 -0.39 -13.87 11.31
CA SER A 139 -0.75 -15.27 11.05
C SER A 139 -0.98 -16.04 12.36
N ALA A 140 -0.07 -15.92 13.32
CA ALA A 140 -0.22 -16.58 14.63
C ALA A 140 -1.46 -16.07 15.40
N SER A 141 -1.77 -14.78 15.30
CA SER A 141 -2.99 -14.19 15.88
C SER A 141 -4.25 -14.74 15.21
N LEU A 142 -4.23 -14.84 13.88
CA LEU A 142 -5.32 -15.35 13.06
C LEU A 142 -5.63 -16.82 13.40
N GLU A 143 -4.60 -17.67 13.51
CA GLU A 143 -4.75 -19.07 13.90
C GLU A 143 -5.44 -19.24 15.25
N LYS A 144 -5.06 -18.45 16.27
CA LYS A 144 -5.71 -18.43 17.58
C LYS A 144 -7.18 -18.01 17.47
N THR A 145 -7.47 -17.02 16.65
CA THR A 145 -8.83 -16.52 16.43
C THR A 145 -9.69 -17.58 15.75
N ILE A 146 -9.17 -18.26 14.73
CA ILE A 146 -9.84 -19.37 14.04
C ILE A 146 -10.15 -20.50 15.03
N ALA A 147 -9.18 -20.89 15.88
CA ALA A 147 -9.38 -21.92 16.89
C ALA A 147 -10.50 -21.55 17.88
N THR A 148 -10.56 -20.27 18.27
CA THR A 148 -11.63 -19.76 19.16
C THR A 148 -13.00 -19.83 18.50
N TYR A 149 -13.12 -19.39 17.25
CA TYR A 149 -14.41 -19.43 16.53
C TYR A 149 -14.86 -20.85 16.21
N LYS A 150 -13.93 -21.77 15.94
CA LYS A 150 -14.26 -23.21 15.83
C LYS A 150 -14.88 -23.75 17.13
N LYS A 151 -14.31 -23.42 18.28
CA LYS A 151 -14.89 -23.83 19.59
C LYS A 151 -16.27 -23.22 19.81
N GLN A 152 -16.46 -21.93 19.51
CA GLN A 152 -17.78 -21.27 19.63
C GLN A 152 -18.81 -21.90 18.70
N SER A 153 -18.44 -22.25 17.46
CA SER A 153 -19.32 -22.91 16.50
C SER A 153 -19.74 -24.30 16.98
N ILE A 154 -18.80 -25.08 17.56
CA ILE A 154 -19.11 -26.41 18.14
C ILE A 154 -20.08 -26.27 19.32
N HIS A 155 -19.83 -25.32 20.23
CA HIS A 155 -20.72 -25.05 21.36
C HIS A 155 -22.11 -24.64 20.90
N LEU A 156 -22.23 -23.77 19.92
CA LEU A 156 -23.51 -23.34 19.37
C LEU A 156 -24.29 -24.52 18.75
N LYS A 157 -23.60 -25.42 18.02
CA LYS A 157 -24.21 -26.64 17.51
C LYS A 157 -24.77 -27.55 18.62
N GLN A 158 -24.04 -27.65 19.74
CA GLN A 158 -24.51 -28.42 20.94
C GLN A 158 -25.73 -27.76 21.57
N GLU A 159 -25.75 -26.43 21.72
CA GLU A 159 -26.91 -25.71 22.26
C GLU A 159 -28.16 -25.92 21.37
N ILE A 160 -28.00 -25.86 20.05
CA ILE A 160 -29.10 -26.13 19.09
C ILE A 160 -29.62 -27.56 19.24
N LYS A 161 -28.69 -28.53 19.31
CA LYS A 161 -29.07 -29.94 19.49
C LYS A 161 -29.86 -30.16 20.78
N CYS A 162 -29.32 -29.61 21.91
CA CYS A 162 -30.03 -29.67 23.19
C CYS A 162 -31.42 -28.99 23.17
N LEU A 163 -31.55 -27.89 22.44
CA LEU A 163 -32.85 -27.23 22.31
C LEU A 163 -33.86 -28.13 21.57
N ILE A 164 -33.44 -28.78 20.51
CA ILE A 164 -34.27 -29.67 19.71
C ILE A 164 -34.68 -30.90 20.52
N GLU A 165 -33.71 -31.53 21.24
CA GLU A 165 -33.96 -32.76 22.02
C GLU A 165 -34.83 -32.52 23.26
N ASN A 166 -34.82 -31.31 23.85
CA ASN A 166 -35.57 -30.99 25.06
C ASN A 166 -36.82 -30.15 24.83
N THR A 167 -37.29 -30.06 23.59
CA THR A 167 -38.53 -29.36 23.25
C THR A 167 -39.64 -30.41 23.15
N ASP A 168 -40.41 -30.61 24.24
CA ASP A 168 -41.59 -31.51 24.27
C ASP A 168 -42.87 -30.70 23.97
N GLU A 169 -43.96 -31.41 23.64
CA GLU A 169 -45.28 -30.81 23.36
C GLU A 169 -45.80 -29.91 24.50
N ASN A 170 -45.31 -30.09 25.72
CA ASN A 170 -45.67 -29.32 26.91
C ASN A 170 -44.72 -28.14 27.22
N SER A 171 -43.72 -27.89 26.37
CA SER A 171 -42.78 -26.77 26.57
C SER A 171 -43.50 -25.43 26.32
N SER A 172 -43.28 -24.47 27.24
CA SER A 172 -43.85 -23.12 27.05
C SER A 172 -43.28 -22.50 25.77
N GLU A 173 -44.18 -22.17 24.84
CA GLU A 173 -43.82 -21.54 23.52
C GLU A 173 -42.96 -20.28 23.71
N ILE A 174 -43.23 -19.48 24.75
CA ILE A 174 -42.49 -18.29 25.10
C ILE A 174 -41.02 -18.63 25.44
N MET A 175 -40.80 -19.70 26.20
CA MET A 175 -39.45 -20.12 26.62
C MET A 175 -38.62 -20.67 25.45
N VAL A 176 -39.28 -21.43 24.55
CA VAL A 176 -38.63 -21.94 23.32
C VAL A 176 -38.24 -20.79 22.39
N ASN A 177 -39.15 -19.84 22.20
CA ASN A 177 -38.88 -18.67 21.36
C ASN A 177 -37.74 -17.81 21.92
N GLN A 178 -37.66 -17.60 23.23
CA GLN A 178 -36.55 -16.85 23.86
C GLN A 178 -35.18 -17.55 23.63
N LYS A 179 -35.13 -18.88 23.81
CA LYS A 179 -33.90 -19.65 23.56
C LYS A 179 -33.51 -19.63 22.09
N PHE A 180 -34.47 -19.72 21.18
CA PHE A 180 -34.25 -19.65 19.75
C PHE A 180 -33.69 -18.29 19.34
N MET A 181 -34.29 -17.20 19.85
CA MET A 181 -33.77 -15.83 19.60
C MET A 181 -32.32 -15.69 20.10
N HIS A 182 -32.01 -16.16 21.30
CA HIS A 182 -30.67 -16.11 21.85
C HIS A 182 -29.62 -16.86 20.98
N ILE A 183 -29.98 -18.05 20.49
CA ILE A 183 -29.13 -18.82 19.58
C ILE A 183 -28.93 -18.08 18.25
N THR A 184 -29.97 -17.47 17.71
CA THR A 184 -29.92 -16.71 16.48
C THR A 184 -29.00 -15.47 16.62
N ASP A 185 -29.08 -14.78 17.75
CA ASP A 185 -28.20 -13.64 18.05
C ASP A 185 -26.72 -14.06 18.12
N LYS A 186 -26.42 -15.16 18.81
CA LYS A 186 -25.06 -15.74 18.85
C LYS A 186 -24.55 -16.13 17.45
N GLN A 187 -25.42 -16.71 16.64
CA GLN A 187 -25.10 -17.10 15.27
C GLN A 187 -24.78 -15.87 14.42
N ASN A 188 -25.59 -14.83 14.50
CA ASN A 188 -25.39 -13.57 13.77
C ASN A 188 -24.10 -12.87 14.19
N GLU A 189 -23.78 -12.90 15.49
CA GLU A 189 -22.50 -12.38 16.02
C GLU A 189 -21.30 -13.16 15.47
N LEU A 190 -21.41 -14.51 15.42
CA LEU A 190 -20.35 -15.34 14.86
C LEU A 190 -20.14 -15.09 13.36
N PHE A 191 -21.21 -14.90 12.59
CA PHE A 191 -21.11 -14.54 11.16
C PHE A 191 -20.37 -13.21 10.96
N LYS A 192 -20.69 -12.18 11.74
CA LYS A 192 -19.97 -10.89 11.68
C LYS A 192 -18.46 -11.05 11.99
N LYS A 193 -18.13 -11.90 12.95
CA LYS A 193 -16.72 -12.21 13.28
C LYS A 193 -16.01 -12.95 12.16
N ILE A 194 -16.70 -13.84 11.45
CA ILE A 194 -16.17 -14.57 10.29
C ILE A 194 -15.90 -13.61 9.13
N ASP A 195 -16.79 -12.65 8.87
CA ASP A 195 -16.58 -11.64 7.82
C ASP A 195 -15.34 -10.77 8.09
N ILE A 196 -15.07 -10.42 9.36
CA ILE A 196 -13.84 -9.70 9.74
C ILE A 196 -12.62 -10.59 9.49
N LEU A 197 -12.68 -11.86 9.91
CA LEU A 197 -11.61 -12.82 9.73
C LEU A 197 -11.24 -13.01 8.25
N GLN A 198 -12.23 -13.04 7.35
CA GLN A 198 -11.99 -13.12 5.91
C GLN A 198 -11.20 -11.91 5.38
N LYS A 199 -11.50 -10.72 5.87
CA LYS A 199 -10.73 -9.49 5.51
C LYS A 199 -9.30 -9.56 6.00
N ASP A 200 -9.07 -10.09 7.20
CA ASP A 200 -7.73 -10.28 7.76
C ASP A 200 -6.93 -11.31 6.95
N ILE A 201 -7.54 -12.42 6.54
CA ILE A 201 -6.93 -13.42 5.64
C ILE A 201 -6.49 -12.76 4.32
N ILE A 202 -7.38 -11.99 3.69
CA ILE A 202 -7.07 -11.28 2.44
C ILE A 202 -5.90 -10.28 2.65
N THR A 203 -5.86 -9.63 3.80
CA THR A 203 -4.77 -8.70 4.13
C THR A 203 -3.44 -9.45 4.25
N LEU A 204 -3.43 -10.61 4.92
CA LEU A 204 -2.21 -11.44 5.03
C LEU A 204 -1.74 -11.99 3.69
N GLN A 205 -2.65 -12.41 2.82
CA GLN A 205 -2.31 -12.81 1.45
C GLN A 205 -1.60 -11.69 0.70
N LYS A 206 -2.08 -10.45 0.82
CA LYS A 206 -1.40 -9.29 0.20
C LYS A 206 -0.01 -9.03 0.78
N VAL A 207 0.20 -9.27 2.09
CA VAL A 207 1.54 -9.17 2.70
C VAL A 207 2.46 -10.24 2.16
N GLN A 208 1.97 -11.47 2.01
CA GLN A 208 2.73 -12.58 1.40
C GLN A 208 3.09 -12.28 -0.05
N ASP A 209 2.12 -11.84 -0.86
CA ASP A 209 2.36 -11.44 -2.26
C ASP A 209 3.42 -10.33 -2.36
N GLU A 210 3.41 -9.37 -1.44
CA GLU A 210 4.40 -8.30 -1.38
C GLU A 210 5.82 -8.84 -1.11
N LEU A 211 5.96 -9.79 -0.17
CA LEU A 211 7.22 -10.44 0.17
C LEU A 211 7.78 -11.29 -0.97
N GLU A 212 6.91 -12.00 -1.72
CA GLU A 212 7.33 -12.84 -2.85
C GLU A 212 7.91 -12.01 -4.00
N HIS A 213 7.44 -10.79 -4.19
CA HIS A 213 7.83 -9.94 -5.30
C HIS A 213 8.93 -8.93 -4.96
N MET A 214 9.19 -8.67 -3.67
CA MET A 214 10.22 -7.73 -3.25
C MET A 214 11.60 -8.39 -3.13
N LYS A 215 12.65 -7.58 -3.28
CA LYS A 215 14.01 -7.99 -2.93
C LYS A 215 14.25 -7.76 -1.45
N SER A 216 15.08 -8.61 -0.82
CA SER A 216 15.34 -8.55 0.61
C SER A 216 16.03 -7.26 1.06
N GLY A 217 16.91 -6.69 0.24
CA GLY A 217 17.65 -5.49 0.58
C GLY A 217 17.07 -4.21 -0.01
N SER A 218 17.20 -3.09 0.69
CA SER A 218 16.70 -1.77 0.30
C SER A 218 17.74 -0.67 0.50
N ILE A 219 17.71 0.32 -0.40
CA ILE A 219 18.51 1.55 -0.36
C ILE A 219 17.54 2.73 -0.38
N ALA A 220 17.71 3.69 0.52
CA ALA A 220 17.00 4.97 0.48
C ALA A 220 17.77 5.97 -0.39
N LEU A 221 17.14 6.44 -1.46
CA LEU A 221 17.71 7.38 -2.42
C LEU A 221 17.48 8.82 -1.92
N VAL A 222 18.22 9.24 -0.89
CA VAL A 222 18.02 10.55 -0.25
C VAL A 222 18.30 11.70 -1.21
N GLY A 223 19.23 11.51 -2.15
CA GLY A 223 19.49 12.47 -3.24
C GLY A 223 18.32 12.67 -4.21
N GLN A 224 17.27 11.84 -4.11
CA GLN A 224 16.05 11.94 -4.91
C GLN A 224 14.80 12.25 -4.04
N LEU A 225 15.01 12.95 -2.91
CA LEU A 225 13.91 13.48 -2.10
C LEU A 225 12.91 14.24 -2.97
N THR A 226 11.62 13.92 -2.85
CA THR A 226 10.59 14.51 -3.68
C THR A 226 9.27 14.69 -2.95
N THR A 227 8.44 15.61 -3.45
CA THR A 227 7.07 15.80 -2.98
C THR A 227 6.09 15.25 -4.02
N ILE A 228 5.18 14.41 -3.58
CA ILE A 228 4.17 13.77 -4.40
C ILE A 228 2.76 14.16 -3.95
N SER A 229 1.80 14.14 -4.88
CA SER A 229 0.39 14.17 -4.51
C SER A 229 -0.02 12.83 -3.91
N LYS A 230 -0.83 12.83 -2.86
CA LYS A 230 -1.36 11.63 -2.21
C LYS A 230 -2.20 10.76 -3.15
N ILE A 231 -2.72 11.31 -4.24
CA ILE A 231 -3.42 10.53 -5.29
C ILE A 231 -2.51 9.47 -5.94
N ARG A 232 -1.19 9.67 -5.89
CA ARG A 232 -0.16 8.74 -6.40
C ARG A 232 0.10 7.55 -5.49
N ILE A 233 -0.43 7.57 -4.25
CA ILE A 233 -0.23 6.48 -3.29
C ILE A 233 -1.03 5.26 -3.74
N TYR A 234 -0.35 4.15 -3.88
CA TYR A 234 -0.92 2.87 -4.25
C TYR A 234 -1.27 2.02 -3.01
N ASN A 235 -0.37 1.97 -2.02
CA ASN A 235 -0.47 1.16 -0.81
C ASN A 235 0.36 1.79 0.33
N PRO A 236 -0.14 1.89 1.58
CA PRO A 236 -1.50 1.62 2.01
C PRO A 236 -2.41 2.86 1.90
N LYS A 237 -3.64 2.68 1.42
CA LYS A 237 -4.70 3.71 1.46
C LYS A 237 -5.56 3.60 2.72
N ASN A 238 -5.67 2.38 3.26
CA ASN A 238 -6.46 2.05 4.45
C ASN A 238 -5.73 1.04 5.34
N THR A 239 -6.38 0.62 6.44
CA THR A 239 -5.80 -0.29 7.44
C THR A 239 -5.69 -1.76 7.00
N HIS A 240 -6.42 -2.17 5.94
CA HIS A 240 -6.45 -3.55 5.44
C HIS A 240 -5.52 -3.77 4.24
N GLU A 241 -4.42 -3.03 4.19
CA GLU A 241 -3.42 -3.16 3.12
C GLU A 241 -2.06 -3.58 3.65
N SER A 242 -1.26 -4.23 2.79
CA SER A 242 -0.01 -4.91 3.17
C SER A 242 0.98 -4.03 3.93
N LEU A 243 1.16 -2.79 3.48
CA LEU A 243 2.13 -1.85 4.08
C LEU A 243 1.57 -1.07 5.28
N HIS A 244 0.29 -1.28 5.68
CA HIS A 244 -0.24 -0.61 6.86
C HIS A 244 0.56 -0.98 8.11
N GLY A 245 1.00 0.04 8.87
CA GLY A 245 1.81 -0.15 10.09
C GLY A 245 3.29 -0.42 9.85
N ILE A 246 3.73 -0.59 8.60
CA ILE A 246 5.16 -0.71 8.29
C ILE A 246 5.80 0.67 8.30
N LYS A 247 6.83 0.83 9.14
CA LYS A 247 7.58 2.08 9.26
C LYS A 247 9.04 1.83 9.60
N LEU A 248 9.91 2.74 9.24
CA LEU A 248 11.29 2.77 9.71
C LEU A 248 11.35 3.11 11.21
N SER A 249 12.38 2.63 11.89
CA SER A 249 12.69 3.01 13.28
C SER A 249 13.22 4.44 13.35
N ASP A 250 13.22 5.02 14.54
CA ASP A 250 13.75 6.36 14.75
C ASP A 250 15.25 6.43 14.37
N SER A 251 16.04 5.41 14.69
CA SER A 251 17.46 5.34 14.32
C SER A 251 17.68 5.30 12.81
N GLU A 252 16.82 4.60 12.04
CA GLU A 252 16.88 4.60 10.58
C GLU A 252 16.45 5.94 9.99
N MET A 253 15.48 6.58 10.62
CA MET A 253 15.04 7.93 10.23
C MET A 253 16.11 8.98 10.54
N ASP A 254 16.85 8.84 11.64
CA ASP A 254 17.99 9.73 11.97
C ASP A 254 19.09 9.64 10.91
N LEU A 255 19.36 8.46 10.35
CA LEU A 255 20.31 8.33 9.23
C LEU A 255 19.85 9.11 8.00
N ILE A 256 18.55 9.03 7.68
CA ILE A 256 17.96 9.77 6.55
C ILE A 256 18.02 11.27 6.82
N ASP A 257 17.69 11.73 8.04
CA ASP A 257 17.73 13.14 8.41
C ASP A 257 19.13 13.73 8.31
N ASN A 258 20.12 13.04 8.89
CA ASN A 258 21.51 13.46 8.81
C ASN A 258 21.96 13.57 7.34
N LYS A 259 21.51 12.65 6.49
CA LYS A 259 21.82 12.71 5.05
C LYS A 259 21.09 13.85 4.34
N ILE A 260 19.83 14.14 4.68
CA ILE A 260 19.10 15.31 4.18
C ILE A 260 19.80 16.61 4.58
N ILE A 261 20.22 16.73 5.84
CA ILE A 261 20.97 17.89 6.33
C ILE A 261 22.29 18.03 5.56
N GLU A 262 23.02 16.94 5.38
CA GLU A 262 24.28 16.93 4.64
C GLU A 262 24.13 17.41 3.20
N LEU A 263 23.07 16.96 2.50
CA LEU A 263 22.89 17.19 1.08
C LEU A 263 22.21 18.52 0.75
N TYR A 264 21.29 18.97 1.61
CA TYR A 264 20.37 20.07 1.26
C TYR A 264 20.51 21.31 2.14
N THR A 265 21.38 21.28 3.16
CA THR A 265 21.61 22.44 4.02
C THR A 265 23.07 22.89 3.98
N LYS A 266 23.32 24.18 4.20
CA LYS A 266 24.67 24.69 4.41
C LYS A 266 25.20 24.16 5.75
N LYS A 267 26.36 23.49 5.76
CA LYS A 267 27.07 23.25 7.01
C LYS A 267 27.35 24.62 7.68
N ALA A 268 26.90 24.78 8.92
CA ALA A 268 27.34 25.92 9.70
C ALA A 268 28.89 25.92 9.67
N LYS A 269 29.51 27.03 9.25
CA LYS A 269 30.96 27.20 9.42
C LYS A 269 31.15 27.34 10.91
N ASN A 270 31.70 26.30 11.55
CA ASN A 270 32.29 26.42 12.89
C ASN A 270 33.53 27.29 12.83
#